data_6db8b3919dc53cb48750ea29e62c6ebf
#
_entry.id   6db8b3919dc53cb48750ea29e62c6ebf
#
_cell.length_a   1.000
_cell.length_b   1.000
_cell.length_c   1.000
_cell.angle_alpha   90.00
_cell.angle_beta   90.00
_cell.angle_gamma   90.00
#
_symmetry.space_group_name_H-M   'P 1'
#
loop_
_entity.id
_entity.type
_entity.pdbx_description
1 polymer ?
#
loop_
_entity_poly.entity_id
_entity_poly.type
_entity_poly.pdbx_seq_one_letter_code
_entity_poly.pdbx_strand_id
1 'polypeptide(L)'
;MDSNFDFLEVYDDTLSKEQCNKLIKDFEDVSPLSGRKVYEGVLDGNSVRGTGQRKCSTTLYSDMQDSLFQAFNTPTDISLQKGLRAYKEKYSFLNEISLWSCWRYYNIQKYEDGQGYYRLHCEHDSDDTSGFRRILAWMIYLNDAECGTEFPYQNKKLDAKTGRLAIWPAAWSHPHKGVTPNRGLKYIATGWYNFTDERTTKQ
;
A
#
# COMPACT_ATOMS: atom_id res chain seq x y z
N MET A 1 -5.52 22.45 -23.07
CA MET A 1 -4.71 21.56 -22.23
C MET A 1 -5.53 21.23 -20.99
N ASP A 2 -6.40 20.23 -21.12
CA ASP A 2 -7.21 19.76 -19.98
C ASP A 2 -6.54 18.52 -19.36
N SER A 3 -5.30 18.67 -18.92
CA SER A 3 -4.66 17.63 -18.13
C SER A 3 -4.93 17.92 -16.66
N ASN A 4 -6.05 17.40 -16.18
CA ASN A 4 -6.34 17.38 -14.75
C ASN A 4 -5.39 16.36 -14.10
N PHE A 5 -4.15 16.78 -13.82
CA PHE A 5 -3.16 15.96 -13.14
C PHE A 5 -3.54 15.86 -11.69
N ASP A 6 -4.21 14.80 -11.31
CA ASP A 6 -4.51 14.52 -9.91
C ASP A 6 -3.47 13.57 -9.25
N PHE A 7 -2.49 13.11 -10.03
CA PHE A 7 -1.38 12.27 -9.61
C PHE A 7 -1.76 10.96 -8.92
N LEU A 8 -3.03 10.58 -8.96
CA LEU A 8 -3.50 9.27 -8.50
C LEU A 8 -3.72 8.38 -9.72
N GLU A 9 -2.84 7.40 -9.92
CA GLU A 9 -2.92 6.48 -11.04
C GLU A 9 -3.34 5.08 -10.58
N VAL A 10 -4.13 4.44 -11.43
CA VAL A 10 -4.66 3.11 -11.20
C VAL A 10 -4.38 2.24 -12.40
N TYR A 11 -3.80 1.07 -12.15
CA TYR A 11 -3.43 0.08 -13.14
C TYR A 11 -4.11 -1.24 -12.81
N ASP A 12 -5.02 -1.69 -13.68
CA ASP A 12 -5.68 -2.98 -13.53
C ASP A 12 -4.80 -4.12 -14.06
N ASP A 13 -5.07 -5.33 -13.58
CA ASP A 13 -4.45 -6.58 -14.05
C ASP A 13 -2.90 -6.58 -13.97
N THR A 14 -2.32 -5.89 -12.96
CA THR A 14 -0.87 -5.89 -12.74
C THR A 14 -0.38 -7.21 -12.13
N LEU A 15 -1.25 -7.92 -11.42
CA LEU A 15 -1.12 -9.31 -10.98
C LEU A 15 -2.29 -10.13 -11.51
N SER A 16 -2.04 -11.38 -11.87
CA SER A 16 -3.12 -12.31 -12.23
C SER A 16 -3.90 -12.74 -10.96
N LYS A 17 -5.12 -13.24 -11.18
CA LYS A 17 -5.94 -13.78 -10.09
C LYS A 17 -5.25 -14.94 -9.39
N GLU A 18 -4.54 -15.80 -10.13
CA GLU A 18 -3.76 -16.92 -9.58
C GLU A 18 -2.63 -16.43 -8.68
N GLN A 19 -1.90 -15.38 -9.11
CA GLN A 19 -0.83 -14.77 -8.31
C GLN A 19 -1.42 -14.16 -7.02
N CYS A 20 -2.51 -13.41 -7.11
CA CYS A 20 -3.18 -12.84 -5.95
C CYS A 20 -3.66 -13.92 -4.98
N ASN A 21 -4.33 -14.98 -5.48
CA ASN A 21 -4.79 -16.10 -4.65
C ASN A 21 -3.63 -16.81 -3.96
N LYS A 22 -2.51 -16.97 -4.65
CA LYS A 22 -1.32 -17.56 -4.05
C LYS A 22 -0.77 -16.69 -2.94
N LEU A 23 -0.68 -15.37 -3.14
CA LEU A 23 -0.23 -14.43 -2.12
C LEU A 23 -1.13 -14.48 -0.87
N ILE A 24 -2.45 -14.53 -1.05
CA ILE A 24 -3.40 -14.67 0.06
C ILE A 24 -3.18 -15.98 0.79
N LYS A 25 -3.04 -17.09 0.06
CA LYS A 25 -2.79 -18.41 0.66
C LYS A 25 -1.48 -18.40 1.47
N ASP A 26 -0.40 -17.92 0.88
CA ASP A 26 0.91 -17.85 1.55
C ASP A 26 0.83 -16.96 2.81
N PHE A 27 0.07 -15.85 2.77
CA PHE A 27 -0.19 -15.02 3.94
C PHE A 27 -0.92 -15.80 5.06
N GLU A 28 -1.98 -16.53 4.74
CA GLU A 28 -2.72 -17.34 5.71
C GLU A 28 -1.87 -18.50 6.28
N ASP A 29 -1.02 -19.11 5.46
CA ASP A 29 -0.14 -20.19 5.88
C ASP A 29 0.99 -19.69 6.80
N VAL A 30 1.52 -18.48 6.57
CA VAL A 30 2.63 -17.91 7.35
C VAL A 30 2.16 -17.25 8.64
N SER A 31 0.96 -16.65 8.63
CA SER A 31 0.41 -15.89 9.76
C SER A 31 0.40 -16.66 11.09
N PRO A 32 0.02 -17.96 11.16
CA PRO A 32 0.01 -18.74 12.40
C PRO A 32 1.38 -19.24 12.85
N LEU A 33 2.34 -19.39 11.92
CA LEU A 33 3.57 -20.16 12.15
C LEU A 33 4.80 -19.28 12.45
N SER A 34 4.74 -17.99 12.14
CA SER A 34 6.00 -17.26 11.95
C SER A 34 6.63 -16.73 13.24
N GLY A 35 5.93 -16.71 14.38
CA GLY A 35 6.45 -15.96 15.54
C GLY A 35 6.88 -14.53 15.18
N ARG A 36 6.84 -14.20 13.89
CA ARG A 36 7.08 -12.90 13.28
C ARG A 36 5.78 -12.12 13.41
N LYS A 37 5.86 -11.07 14.07
CA LYS A 37 4.86 -10.11 14.49
C LYS A 37 3.73 -9.91 13.46
N VAL A 38 2.73 -10.79 13.52
CA VAL A 38 1.41 -10.48 13.04
C VAL A 38 0.86 -9.47 14.03
N TYR A 39 0.91 -8.21 13.68
CA TYR A 39 0.28 -7.21 14.52
C TYR A 39 -1.21 -7.19 14.17
N GLU A 40 -2.03 -7.62 15.10
CA GLU A 40 -3.38 -7.11 15.15
C GLU A 40 -3.25 -5.60 15.43
N GLY A 41 -3.32 -4.82 14.37
CA GLY A 41 -3.20 -3.38 14.47
C GLY A 41 -4.45 -2.80 15.11
N VAL A 42 -4.54 -2.93 16.42
CA VAL A 42 -5.44 -2.10 17.23
C VAL A 42 -4.77 -0.74 17.30
N LEU A 43 -5.20 0.21 16.49
CA LEU A 43 -4.94 1.60 16.83
C LEU A 43 -5.68 1.85 18.14
N ASP A 44 -4.90 2.07 19.20
CA ASP A 44 -5.40 2.44 20.50
C ASP A 44 -6.47 3.53 20.35
N GLY A 45 -7.60 3.34 21.02
CA GLY A 45 -8.72 4.28 21.00
C GLY A 45 -8.36 5.71 21.40
N ASN A 46 -7.17 5.94 21.93
CA ASN A 46 -6.62 7.25 22.26
C ASN A 46 -6.03 7.99 21.05
N SER A 47 -5.67 7.31 19.97
CA SER A 47 -5.09 7.95 18.77
C SER A 47 -6.13 8.44 17.77
N VAL A 48 -7.37 7.99 17.87
CA VAL A 48 -8.49 8.46 17.04
C VAL A 48 -9.30 9.46 17.86
N ARG A 49 -8.86 10.71 17.88
CA ARG A 49 -9.59 11.78 18.56
C ARG A 49 -11.08 11.76 18.17
N GLY A 50 -11.93 11.25 19.05
CA GLY A 50 -13.35 11.51 19.06
C GLY A 50 -14.27 10.58 18.27
N THR A 51 -13.80 9.52 17.59
CA THR A 51 -14.70 8.69 16.77
C THR A 51 -15.00 7.30 17.35
N GLY A 52 -14.30 6.83 18.38
CA GLY A 52 -14.50 5.49 18.96
C GLY A 52 -14.27 4.32 17.98
N GLN A 53 -13.89 4.61 16.75
CA GLN A 53 -13.67 3.61 15.70
C GLN A 53 -12.23 3.12 15.74
N ARG A 54 -12.07 1.84 15.97
CA ARG A 54 -10.77 1.17 16.01
C ARG A 54 -10.34 0.78 14.58
N LYS A 55 -9.07 1.02 14.23
CA LYS A 55 -8.45 0.30 13.12
C LYS A 55 -8.21 -1.13 13.60
N CYS A 56 -8.62 -2.10 12.82
CA CYS A 56 -8.26 -3.49 13.03
C CYS A 56 -7.80 -4.08 11.67
N SER A 57 -6.65 -4.70 11.66
CA SER A 57 -6.16 -5.46 10.51
C SER A 57 -5.15 -6.49 11.00
N THR A 58 -5.09 -7.65 10.36
CA THR A 58 -3.94 -8.55 10.50
C THR A 58 -2.87 -8.11 9.51
N THR A 59 -1.67 -7.78 9.98
CA THR A 59 -0.60 -7.24 9.13
C THR A 59 0.65 -8.10 9.20
N LEU A 60 1.15 -8.52 8.04
CA LEU A 60 2.46 -9.15 7.87
C LEU A 60 3.44 -8.13 7.30
N TYR A 61 4.54 -7.88 8.02
CA TYR A 61 5.65 -7.07 7.52
C TYR A 61 6.56 -7.92 6.66
N SER A 62 6.65 -7.59 5.38
CA SER A 62 7.51 -8.27 4.41
C SER A 62 8.75 -7.43 4.10
N ASP A 63 9.85 -8.10 3.82
CA ASP A 63 11.10 -7.52 3.37
C ASP A 63 11.43 -8.05 1.96
N MET A 64 11.54 -7.16 0.97
CA MET A 64 11.84 -7.49 -0.43
C MET A 64 13.14 -8.29 -0.61
N GLN A 65 14.05 -8.19 0.35
CA GLN A 65 15.35 -8.88 0.31
C GLN A 65 15.34 -10.21 1.10
N ASP A 66 14.28 -10.51 1.84
CA ASP A 66 14.20 -11.75 2.59
C ASP A 66 13.75 -12.91 1.68
N SER A 67 14.60 -13.92 1.55
CA SER A 67 14.33 -15.11 0.74
C SER A 67 13.10 -15.90 1.21
N LEU A 68 12.75 -15.81 2.50
CA LEU A 68 11.54 -16.44 3.03
C LEU A 68 10.26 -15.82 2.48
N PHE A 69 10.33 -14.57 2.00
CA PHE A 69 9.21 -13.88 1.38
C PHE A 69 9.29 -13.83 -0.15
N GLN A 70 10.18 -14.62 -0.77
CA GLN A 70 10.36 -14.57 -2.22
C GLN A 70 9.05 -14.85 -3.00
N ALA A 71 8.19 -15.70 -2.46
CA ALA A 71 6.88 -15.99 -3.05
C ALA A 71 5.97 -14.75 -3.13
N PHE A 72 6.10 -13.82 -2.16
CA PHE A 72 5.41 -12.54 -2.16
C PHE A 72 6.17 -11.48 -2.95
N ASN A 73 7.49 -11.45 -2.81
CA ASN A 73 8.34 -10.38 -3.31
C ASN A 73 8.37 -10.36 -4.84
N THR A 74 8.56 -11.51 -5.49
CA THR A 74 8.70 -11.57 -6.95
C THR A 74 7.48 -11.04 -7.70
N PRO A 75 6.24 -11.52 -7.46
CA PRO A 75 5.08 -10.99 -8.17
C PRO A 75 4.80 -9.52 -7.80
N THR A 76 5.01 -9.12 -6.54
CA THR A 76 4.83 -7.74 -6.09
C THR A 76 5.80 -6.81 -6.83
N ASP A 77 7.09 -7.17 -6.90
CA ASP A 77 8.11 -6.38 -7.59
C ASP A 77 7.80 -6.23 -9.09
N ILE A 78 7.39 -7.30 -9.77
CA ILE A 78 6.98 -7.25 -11.18
C ILE A 78 5.81 -6.27 -11.39
N SER A 79 4.81 -6.31 -10.52
CA SER A 79 3.67 -5.40 -10.55
C SER A 79 4.13 -3.94 -10.38
N LEU A 80 4.97 -3.69 -9.37
CA LEU A 80 5.47 -2.35 -9.05
C LEU A 80 6.34 -1.78 -10.17
N GLN A 81 7.20 -2.59 -10.80
CA GLN A 81 8.03 -2.14 -11.93
C GLN A 81 7.17 -1.73 -13.13
N LYS A 82 6.12 -2.49 -13.45
CA LYS A 82 5.19 -2.14 -14.54
C LYS A 82 4.46 -0.83 -14.24
N GLY A 83 3.86 -0.71 -13.07
CA GLY A 83 3.10 0.48 -12.67
C GLY A 83 3.98 1.72 -12.56
N LEU A 84 5.16 1.60 -11.95
CA LEU A 84 6.10 2.71 -11.83
C LEU A 84 6.58 3.22 -13.19
N ARG A 85 6.84 2.32 -14.14
CA ARG A 85 7.22 2.72 -15.51
C ARG A 85 6.12 3.58 -16.14
N ALA A 86 4.88 3.10 -16.14
CA ALA A 86 3.74 3.85 -16.68
C ALA A 86 3.50 5.17 -15.95
N TYR A 87 3.66 5.18 -14.62
CA TYR A 87 3.56 6.39 -13.81
C TYR A 87 4.61 7.44 -14.22
N LYS A 88 5.88 7.04 -14.38
CA LYS A 88 6.99 7.91 -14.79
C LYS A 88 6.89 8.36 -16.25
N GLU A 89 6.29 7.58 -17.14
CA GLU A 89 6.00 8.00 -18.52
C GLU A 89 5.00 9.17 -18.52
N LYS A 90 3.98 9.12 -17.67
CA LYS A 90 2.98 10.19 -17.54
C LYS A 90 3.53 11.40 -16.78
N TYR A 91 4.31 11.19 -15.73
CA TYR A 91 4.89 12.22 -14.86
C TYR A 91 6.41 12.26 -15.01
N SER A 92 6.88 12.60 -16.19
CA SER A 92 8.28 12.47 -16.60
C SER A 92 9.28 13.25 -15.74
N PHE A 93 8.84 14.33 -15.07
CA PHE A 93 9.68 15.09 -14.14
C PHE A 93 10.22 14.23 -12.97
N LEU A 94 9.57 13.13 -12.64
CA LEU A 94 10.08 12.16 -11.66
C LEU A 94 11.44 11.54 -12.05
N ASN A 95 11.82 11.59 -13.31
CA ASN A 95 13.13 11.14 -13.78
C ASN A 95 14.24 12.15 -13.49
N GLU A 96 13.88 13.41 -13.27
CA GLU A 96 14.80 14.53 -12.94
C GLU A 96 15.02 14.67 -11.43
N ILE A 97 14.14 14.05 -10.62
CA ILE A 97 14.26 14.05 -9.17
C ILE A 97 15.38 13.09 -8.76
N SER A 98 16.29 13.58 -7.89
CA SER A 98 17.42 12.78 -7.43
C SER A 98 16.98 11.57 -6.60
N LEU A 99 17.82 10.59 -6.64
CA LEU A 99 17.83 9.28 -5.97
C LEU A 99 16.62 8.93 -5.08
N TRP A 100 15.74 8.11 -5.63
CA TRP A 100 14.67 7.45 -4.90
C TRP A 100 14.40 6.06 -5.48
N SER A 101 13.89 5.16 -4.67
CA SER A 101 13.62 3.77 -5.05
C SER A 101 12.47 3.18 -4.26
N CYS A 102 12.01 2.01 -4.67
CA CYS A 102 11.06 1.23 -3.88
C CYS A 102 11.71 0.90 -2.53
N TRP A 103 10.98 1.19 -1.44
CA TRP A 103 11.43 0.83 -0.11
C TRP A 103 11.32 -0.69 0.08
N ARG A 104 12.35 -1.30 0.68
CA ARG A 104 12.44 -2.76 0.82
C ARG A 104 11.34 -3.36 1.70
N TYR A 105 10.80 -2.60 2.65
CA TYR A 105 9.75 -3.09 3.54
C TYR A 105 8.37 -2.67 3.04
N TYR A 106 7.43 -3.60 3.10
CA TYR A 106 6.04 -3.36 2.76
C TYR A 106 5.13 -4.21 3.64
N ASN A 107 3.84 -3.92 3.64
CA ASN A 107 2.84 -4.59 4.45
C ASN A 107 1.91 -5.42 3.57
N ILE A 108 1.60 -6.64 4.00
CA ILE A 108 0.43 -7.37 3.53
C ILE A 108 -0.59 -7.31 4.64
N GLN A 109 -1.80 -6.85 4.33
CA GLN A 109 -2.84 -6.57 5.32
C GLN A 109 -4.12 -7.29 4.96
N LYS A 110 -4.72 -7.95 5.96
CA LYS A 110 -6.04 -8.55 5.94
C LYS A 110 -7.01 -7.71 6.75
N TYR A 111 -8.17 -7.45 6.19
CA TYR A 111 -9.28 -6.79 6.86
C TYR A 111 -10.50 -7.70 6.80
N GLU A 112 -11.08 -7.96 7.96
CA GLU A 112 -12.33 -8.69 8.13
C GLU A 112 -13.54 -7.74 8.15
N ASP A 113 -14.74 -8.30 8.26
CA ASP A 113 -15.97 -7.51 8.37
C ASP A 113 -15.85 -6.44 9.44
N GLY A 114 -16.19 -5.22 9.10
CA GLY A 114 -16.11 -4.09 10.00
C GLY A 114 -14.69 -3.58 10.29
N GLN A 115 -13.65 -4.18 9.71
CA GLN A 115 -12.27 -3.73 9.86
C GLN A 115 -11.85 -2.77 8.75
N GLY A 116 -11.02 -1.78 9.07
CA GLY A 116 -10.55 -0.81 8.10
C GLY A 116 -9.53 0.18 8.66
N TYR A 117 -8.96 0.99 7.79
CA TYR A 117 -8.18 2.16 8.20
C TYR A 117 -9.04 3.41 8.01
N TYR A 118 -9.80 3.77 9.03
CA TYR A 118 -10.81 4.83 8.95
C TYR A 118 -10.27 6.26 9.08
N ARG A 119 -9.08 6.40 9.66
CA ARG A 119 -8.46 7.71 9.82
C ARG A 119 -8.06 8.25 8.48
N LEU A 120 -8.53 9.47 8.16
CA LEU A 120 -7.99 10.24 7.04
C LEU A 120 -6.53 10.58 7.35
N HIS A 121 -5.61 10.18 6.48
CA HIS A 121 -4.17 10.35 6.67
C HIS A 121 -3.47 10.50 5.32
N CYS A 122 -2.25 10.98 5.34
CA CYS A 122 -1.29 10.88 4.25
C CYS A 122 -0.06 10.11 4.72
N GLU A 123 0.80 9.72 3.80
CA GLU A 123 1.97 8.89 4.12
C GLU A 123 3.12 9.67 4.79
N HIS A 124 3.06 11.00 4.76
CA HIS A 124 3.94 11.87 5.54
C HIS A 124 3.49 12.04 7.01
N ASP A 125 2.30 11.57 7.36
CA ASP A 125 1.76 11.61 8.72
C ASP A 125 2.33 10.45 9.55
N SER A 126 3.60 10.54 9.90
CA SER A 126 4.26 9.55 10.72
C SER A 126 5.02 10.24 11.86
N ASP A 127 4.94 9.64 13.05
CA ASP A 127 5.65 10.12 14.23
C ASP A 127 7.17 9.86 14.14
N ASP A 128 7.61 9.13 13.11
CA ASP A 128 9.01 8.85 12.85
C ASP A 128 9.54 9.56 11.61
N THR A 129 10.84 9.74 11.55
CA THR A 129 11.53 10.42 10.44
C THR A 129 11.47 9.65 9.11
N SER A 130 11.02 8.39 9.12
CA SER A 130 10.92 7.58 7.90
C SER A 130 9.81 8.07 6.97
N GLY A 131 8.73 8.60 7.52
CA GLY A 131 7.62 9.16 6.77
C GLY A 131 8.01 10.31 5.86
N PHE A 132 8.93 11.17 6.30
CA PHE A 132 9.38 12.33 5.51
C PHE A 132 10.18 11.96 4.26
N ARG A 133 10.68 10.73 4.17
CA ARG A 133 11.43 10.26 2.99
C ARG A 133 10.53 9.70 1.88
N ARG A 134 9.24 9.50 2.13
CA ARG A 134 8.32 8.91 1.17
C ARG A 134 7.98 9.90 0.06
N ILE A 135 8.26 9.56 -1.18
CA ILE A 135 7.87 10.35 -2.35
C ILE A 135 6.54 9.88 -2.93
N LEU A 136 6.38 8.57 -3.09
CA LEU A 136 5.14 7.93 -3.54
C LEU A 136 4.73 6.83 -2.58
N ALA A 137 3.44 6.57 -2.54
CA ALA A 137 2.87 5.37 -1.96
C ALA A 137 2.29 4.48 -3.06
N TRP A 138 2.19 3.20 -2.78
CA TRP A 138 1.55 2.22 -3.63
C TRP A 138 0.70 1.23 -2.85
N MET A 139 -0.33 0.69 -3.49
CA MET A 139 -1.17 -0.36 -2.93
C MET A 139 -1.66 -1.28 -4.04
N ILE A 140 -1.60 -2.59 -3.80
CA ILE A 140 -2.17 -3.62 -4.65
C ILE A 140 -3.33 -4.28 -3.91
N TYR A 141 -4.53 -4.31 -4.53
CA TYR A 141 -5.64 -5.11 -4.04
C TYR A 141 -5.45 -6.56 -4.48
N LEU A 142 -5.49 -7.50 -3.54
CA LEU A 142 -5.27 -8.92 -3.80
C LEU A 142 -6.57 -9.69 -4.06
N ASN A 143 -7.71 -9.10 -3.74
CA ASN A 143 -9.04 -9.67 -4.03
C ASN A 143 -10.07 -8.59 -4.30
N ASP A 144 -11.18 -9.00 -4.92
CA ASP A 144 -12.36 -8.16 -5.06
C ASP A 144 -13.05 -8.05 -3.71
N ALA A 145 -13.52 -6.85 -3.34
CA ALA A 145 -14.33 -6.63 -2.16
C ALA A 145 -15.23 -5.40 -2.36
N GLU A 146 -16.40 -5.40 -1.70
CA GLU A 146 -17.35 -4.27 -1.71
C GLU A 146 -16.86 -3.09 -0.84
N CYS A 147 -15.63 -2.70 -1.05
CA CYS A 147 -14.94 -1.66 -0.29
C CYS A 147 -13.75 -1.14 -1.11
N GLY A 148 -12.94 -0.26 -0.52
CA GLY A 148 -11.78 0.26 -1.27
C GLY A 148 -11.03 1.31 -0.49
N THR A 149 -10.63 2.39 -1.19
CA THR A 149 -9.92 3.52 -0.63
C THR A 149 -10.48 4.82 -1.18
N GLU A 150 -10.81 5.75 -0.30
CA GLU A 150 -11.27 7.10 -0.66
C GLU A 150 -10.14 8.11 -0.64
N PHE A 151 -10.11 8.95 -1.66
CA PHE A 151 -9.22 10.11 -1.83
C PHE A 151 -10.08 11.38 -1.94
N PRO A 152 -10.44 12.01 -0.81
CA PRO A 152 -11.42 13.12 -0.82
C PRO A 152 -10.99 14.32 -1.65
N TYR A 153 -9.68 14.67 -1.67
CA TYR A 153 -9.20 15.83 -2.42
C TYR A 153 -9.22 15.61 -3.93
N GLN A 154 -9.09 14.35 -4.37
CA GLN A 154 -9.22 13.96 -5.78
C GLN A 154 -10.67 13.66 -6.16
N ASN A 155 -11.60 13.68 -5.19
CA ASN A 155 -12.99 13.26 -5.37
C ASN A 155 -13.09 11.85 -6.00
N LYS A 156 -12.22 10.93 -5.55
CA LYS A 156 -12.15 9.56 -6.06
C LYS A 156 -12.34 8.53 -4.97
N LYS A 157 -13.00 7.44 -5.35
CA LYS A 157 -13.05 6.20 -4.60
C LYS A 157 -12.52 5.07 -5.49
N LEU A 158 -11.52 4.38 -5.02
CA LEU A 158 -10.99 3.19 -5.69
C LEU A 158 -11.68 1.95 -5.11
N ASP A 159 -12.32 1.17 -5.96
CA ASP A 159 -12.87 -0.11 -5.56
C ASP A 159 -11.76 -1.16 -5.47
N ALA A 160 -11.86 -2.04 -4.47
CA ALA A 160 -10.97 -3.18 -4.34
C ALA A 160 -11.23 -4.17 -5.48
N LYS A 161 -10.27 -4.29 -6.39
CA LYS A 161 -10.30 -5.20 -7.54
C LYS A 161 -9.03 -6.02 -7.59
N THR A 162 -9.16 -7.30 -7.76
CA THR A 162 -8.04 -8.26 -7.82
C THR A 162 -6.97 -7.82 -8.82
N GLY A 163 -5.72 -7.72 -8.38
CA GLY A 163 -4.59 -7.33 -9.21
C GLY A 163 -4.49 -5.85 -9.55
N ARG A 164 -5.36 -4.99 -8.98
CA ARG A 164 -5.33 -3.54 -9.17
C ARG A 164 -4.21 -2.93 -8.33
N LEU A 165 -3.32 -2.21 -8.99
CA LEU A 165 -2.29 -1.36 -8.39
C LEU A 165 -2.73 0.10 -8.42
N ALA A 166 -2.62 0.81 -7.31
CA ALA A 166 -2.72 2.26 -7.23
C ALA A 166 -1.37 2.85 -6.81
N ILE A 167 -0.99 4.00 -7.42
CA ILE A 167 0.21 4.79 -7.08
C ILE A 167 -0.19 6.25 -6.93
N TRP A 168 0.28 6.91 -5.86
CA TRP A 168 -0.01 8.31 -5.57
C TRP A 168 1.11 8.99 -4.78
N PRO A 169 1.19 10.34 -4.80
CA PRO A 169 2.14 11.08 -3.95
C PRO A 169 1.91 10.82 -2.46
N ALA A 170 2.99 10.64 -1.73
CA ALA A 170 2.93 10.40 -0.27
C ALA A 170 2.50 11.63 0.54
N ALA A 171 2.48 12.80 -0.08
CA ALA A 171 2.30 14.10 0.56
C ALA A 171 0.85 14.37 1.02
N TRP A 172 0.70 15.40 1.82
CA TRP A 172 -0.58 15.90 2.35
C TRP A 172 -1.64 16.23 1.28
N SER A 173 -1.23 16.40 0.03
CA SER A 173 -2.12 16.61 -1.12
C SER A 173 -2.99 15.38 -1.46
N HIS A 174 -2.62 14.18 -0.94
CA HIS A 174 -3.33 12.93 -1.19
C HIS A 174 -3.77 12.27 0.13
N PRO A 175 -4.56 12.97 0.96
CA PRO A 175 -5.13 12.35 2.14
C PRO A 175 -6.13 11.28 1.69
N HIS A 176 -6.06 10.12 2.35
CA HIS A 176 -6.92 9.00 2.02
C HIS A 176 -7.32 8.20 3.26
N LYS A 177 -8.33 7.36 3.10
CA LYS A 177 -8.78 6.42 4.12
C LYS A 177 -9.33 5.15 3.50
N GLY A 178 -9.23 4.05 4.23
CA GLY A 178 -9.86 2.80 3.84
C GLY A 178 -11.38 2.87 3.97
N VAL A 179 -12.08 2.32 2.98
CA VAL A 179 -13.51 2.02 3.09
C VAL A 179 -13.64 0.59 3.58
N THR A 180 -14.45 0.39 4.61
CA THR A 180 -14.66 -0.91 5.24
C THR A 180 -15.47 -1.83 4.34
N PRO A 181 -15.12 -3.12 4.25
CA PRO A 181 -16.03 -4.09 3.69
C PRO A 181 -17.25 -4.24 4.59
N ASN A 182 -18.43 -4.20 3.99
CA ASN A 182 -19.68 -4.50 4.70
C ASN A 182 -19.82 -5.99 4.96
N ARG A 183 -19.20 -6.81 4.09
CA ARG A 183 -19.12 -8.28 4.18
C ARG A 183 -17.88 -8.78 3.49
N GLY A 184 -17.28 -9.82 4.03
CA GLY A 184 -16.16 -10.52 3.45
C GLY A 184 -14.80 -9.97 3.83
N LEU A 185 -13.78 -10.43 3.14
CA LEU A 185 -12.38 -10.16 3.43
C LEU A 185 -11.80 -9.20 2.39
N LYS A 186 -10.93 -8.30 2.83
CA LYS A 186 -10.08 -7.48 1.95
C LYS A 186 -8.62 -7.76 2.25
N TYR A 187 -7.86 -8.09 1.21
CA TYR A 187 -6.41 -8.24 1.29
C TYR A 187 -5.74 -7.19 0.41
N ILE A 188 -4.71 -6.55 0.94
CA ILE A 188 -3.88 -5.60 0.21
C ILE A 188 -2.41 -5.84 0.50
N ALA A 189 -1.55 -5.50 -0.48
CA ALA A 189 -0.14 -5.23 -0.26
C ALA A 189 0.08 -3.73 -0.40
N THR A 190 0.85 -3.09 0.49
CA THR A 190 1.08 -1.64 0.46
C THR A 190 2.48 -1.28 0.95
N GLY A 191 3.06 -0.25 0.35
CA GLY A 191 4.39 0.24 0.67
C GLY A 191 4.70 1.58 -0.01
N TRP A 192 5.98 1.89 -0.09
CA TRP A 192 6.42 3.23 -0.45
C TRP A 192 7.61 3.22 -1.40
N TYR A 193 7.77 4.32 -2.13
CA TYR A 193 9.01 4.74 -2.76
C TYR A 193 9.61 5.86 -1.92
N ASN A 194 10.88 5.72 -1.54
CA ASN A 194 11.55 6.64 -0.64
C ASN A 194 12.75 7.31 -1.31
N PHE A 195 13.01 8.55 -0.93
CA PHE A 195 14.31 9.16 -1.20
C PHE A 195 15.40 8.35 -0.51
N THR A 196 16.50 8.12 -1.24
CA THR A 196 17.67 7.37 -0.76
C THR A 196 18.86 8.28 -0.62
N ASP A 197 19.65 8.09 0.45
CA ASP A 197 20.95 8.74 0.57
C ASP A 197 22.00 7.99 -0.26
N GLU A 198 22.94 8.70 -0.89
CA GLU A 198 24.07 8.10 -1.62
C GLU A 198 24.88 7.10 -0.77
N ARG A 199 24.79 7.22 0.56
CA ARG A 199 25.46 6.35 1.53
C ARG A 199 24.83 4.96 1.67
N THR A 200 23.56 4.79 1.31
CA THR A 200 22.83 3.51 1.45
C THR A 200 22.95 2.60 0.22
N THR A 201 23.51 3.10 -0.88
CA THR A 201 23.69 2.35 -2.13
C THR A 201 25.03 1.58 -2.21
N LYS A 202 25.86 1.62 -1.17
CA LYS A 202 27.21 0.98 -1.12
C LYS A 202 27.32 -0.15 -0.08
N GLN A 203 26.23 -0.82 0.26
CA GLN A 203 26.30 -2.04 1.09
C GLN A 203 25.70 -3.23 0.35
#